data_13df977898faa72302643db6012f0b72
#
_entry.id   13df977898faa72302643db6012f0b72
#
_cell.length_a   1.000
_cell.length_b   1.000
_cell.length_c   1.000
_cell.angle_alpha   90.00
_cell.angle_beta   90.00
_cell.angle_gamma   90.00
#
_symmetry.space_group_name_H-M   'P 1'
#
loop_
_entity.id
_entity.type
_entity.pdbx_description
1 polymer ?
#
loop_
_entity_poly.entity_id
_entity_poly.type
_entity_poly.pdbx_seq_one_letter_code
_entity_poly.pdbx_strand_id
1 'polypeptide(L)'
;MSTFKPLAAALLVALACGSAAAIAADAPNLGKPITEADIKAWDISVLPDGSNLPPGSGTPAEGAKVYIDKGCNQCHGDNGKGGPSNILVGNPSLTADGIASNKTIANFWAYPTTLFDYIRRAMPWPTPHTLTDNEVYAICAYLLAANDLIPQDQAMNAQTLPKVKMPNRDNFIIKFPDRI
;
A
#
# COMPACT_ATOMS: atom_id res chain seq x y z
N MET A 1 63.79 23.32 38.46
CA MET A 1 63.07 22.12 37.96
C MET A 1 61.78 22.61 37.28
N SER A 2 61.60 22.23 36.08
CA SER A 2 60.88 22.83 34.98
C SER A 2 59.32 22.90 35.14
N THR A 3 58.73 24.07 35.11
CA THR A 3 57.29 24.37 35.16
C THR A 3 56.67 24.55 33.75
N PHE A 4 57.33 24.09 32.68
CA PHE A 4 56.86 24.32 31.30
C PHE A 4 55.94 23.23 30.71
N LYS A 5 55.71 22.14 31.42
CA LYS A 5 54.89 21.01 30.86
C LYS A 5 53.37 21.21 30.82
N PRO A 6 52.67 21.94 31.72
CA PRO A 6 51.22 22.06 31.63
C PRO A 6 50.74 23.05 30.55
N LEU A 7 51.53 24.09 30.20
CA LEU A 7 51.10 25.04 29.18
C LEU A 7 51.11 24.47 27.75
N ALA A 8 52.08 23.60 27.45
CA ALA A 8 52.14 22.97 26.10
C ALA A 8 50.99 21.97 25.89
N ALA A 9 50.56 21.24 26.93
CA ALA A 9 49.40 20.34 26.87
C ALA A 9 48.09 21.08 26.71
N ALA A 10 47.90 22.23 27.38
CA ALA A 10 46.70 23.04 27.25
C ALA A 10 46.58 23.69 25.84
N LEU A 11 47.67 24.07 25.23
CA LEU A 11 47.68 24.61 23.86
C LEU A 11 47.31 23.56 22.80
N LEU A 12 47.77 22.34 22.97
CA LEU A 12 47.42 21.21 22.05
C LEU A 12 45.96 20.80 22.11
N VAL A 13 45.36 20.84 23.31
CA VAL A 13 43.95 20.55 23.47
C VAL A 13 43.06 21.67 22.88
N ALA A 14 43.47 22.94 23.02
CA ALA A 14 42.75 24.06 22.43
C ALA A 14 42.81 24.08 20.88
N LEU A 15 43.90 23.64 20.26
CA LEU A 15 43.98 23.48 18.80
C LEU A 15 43.14 22.29 18.28
N ALA A 16 43.02 21.22 19.02
CA ALA A 16 42.22 20.05 18.64
C ALA A 16 40.68 20.34 18.70
N CYS A 17 40.22 21.17 19.61
CA CYS A 17 38.82 21.57 19.69
C CYS A 17 38.39 22.63 18.65
N GLY A 18 39.34 23.40 18.14
CA GLY A 18 39.06 24.44 17.12
C GLY A 18 38.84 23.91 15.72
N SER A 19 39.24 22.66 15.44
CA SER A 19 39.17 22.09 14.09
C SER A 19 37.84 21.38 13.79
N ALA A 20 37.00 21.13 14.81
CA ALA A 20 35.73 20.43 14.61
C ALA A 20 34.55 21.34 14.15
N ALA A 21 34.73 22.67 14.26
CA ALA A 21 33.68 23.64 13.89
C ALA A 21 33.69 24.03 12.39
N ALA A 22 34.73 23.67 11.65
CA ALA A 22 34.89 24.15 10.27
C ALA A 22 34.36 23.21 9.19
N ILE A 23 33.83 22.00 9.55
CA ILE A 23 33.35 21.02 8.57
C ILE A 23 31.82 21.11 8.32
N ALA A 24 31.13 21.96 9.10
CA ALA A 24 29.67 22.10 8.99
C ALA A 24 29.21 23.19 8.00
N ALA A 25 30.11 23.87 7.32
CA ALA A 25 29.75 25.09 6.61
C ALA A 25 29.37 24.95 5.14
N ASP A 26 29.57 23.79 4.50
CA ASP A 26 29.26 23.61 3.08
C ASP A 26 28.58 22.25 2.81
N ALA A 27 27.51 21.97 3.47
CA ALA A 27 26.57 20.96 2.92
C ALA A 27 25.96 21.58 1.65
N PRO A 28 26.15 20.96 0.47
CA PRO A 28 25.48 21.46 -0.73
C PRO A 28 23.99 21.48 -0.43
N ASN A 29 23.34 22.64 -0.52
CA ASN A 29 21.90 22.82 -0.38
C ASN A 29 21.18 22.11 -1.53
N LEU A 30 21.24 20.78 -1.55
CA LEU A 30 20.56 19.94 -2.51
C LEU A 30 19.12 19.70 -2.02
N GLY A 31 18.18 20.05 -2.89
CA GLY A 31 16.76 19.90 -2.61
C GLY A 31 16.13 21.09 -1.89
N LYS A 32 14.82 20.98 -1.71
CA LYS A 32 14.01 21.91 -0.94
C LYS A 32 13.29 21.14 0.17
N PRO A 33 13.12 21.73 1.36
CA PRO A 33 12.22 21.16 2.36
C PRO A 33 10.82 20.96 1.73
N ILE A 34 10.26 19.78 1.89
CA ILE A 34 8.88 19.49 1.45
C ILE A 34 7.90 19.90 2.54
N THR A 35 6.74 20.37 2.15
CA THR A 35 5.65 20.74 3.03
C THR A 35 4.64 19.59 3.18
N GLU A 36 3.79 19.64 4.20
CA GLU A 36 2.64 18.73 4.37
C GLU A 36 1.73 18.70 3.11
N ALA A 37 1.57 19.84 2.43
CA ALA A 37 0.78 19.93 1.20
C ALA A 37 1.43 19.15 0.05
N ASP A 38 2.76 19.18 -0.04
CA ASP A 38 3.50 18.41 -1.06
C ASP A 38 3.37 16.91 -0.78
N ILE A 39 3.44 16.48 0.48
CA ILE A 39 3.26 15.08 0.89
C ILE A 39 1.86 14.62 0.55
N LYS A 40 0.83 15.39 0.92
CA LYS A 40 -0.59 15.05 0.73
C LYS A 40 -0.96 14.77 -0.73
N ALA A 41 -0.34 15.45 -1.67
CA ALA A 41 -0.59 15.24 -3.10
C ALA A 41 -0.12 13.86 -3.60
N TRP A 42 0.85 13.23 -2.90
CA TRP A 42 1.45 11.95 -3.27
C TRP A 42 1.08 10.81 -2.34
N ASP A 43 0.58 11.12 -1.14
CA ASP A 43 0.23 10.13 -0.13
C ASP A 43 -1.15 9.53 -0.41
N ILE A 44 -1.16 8.57 -1.33
CA ILE A 44 -2.34 7.75 -1.66
C ILE A 44 -2.22 6.32 -1.13
N SER A 45 -1.17 6.02 -0.37
CA SER A 45 -0.91 4.67 0.13
C SER A 45 -1.89 4.29 1.23
N VAL A 46 -2.54 3.15 1.08
CA VAL A 46 -3.46 2.59 2.08
C VAL A 46 -2.74 1.49 2.86
N LEU A 47 -2.75 1.60 4.18
CA LEU A 47 -2.10 0.63 5.05
C LEU A 47 -3.01 -0.59 5.33
N PRO A 48 -2.43 -1.72 5.79
CA PRO A 48 -3.18 -2.93 6.09
C PRO A 48 -4.31 -2.75 7.12
N ASP A 49 -4.15 -1.85 8.07
CA ASP A 49 -5.13 -1.51 9.12
C ASP A 49 -6.27 -0.61 8.63
N GLY A 50 -6.18 -0.12 7.39
CA GLY A 50 -7.13 0.81 6.81
C GLY A 50 -6.76 2.29 6.96
N SER A 51 -5.60 2.60 7.55
CA SER A 51 -5.09 3.98 7.56
C SER A 51 -4.97 4.51 6.14
N ASN A 52 -5.34 5.78 5.94
CA ASN A 52 -5.41 6.48 4.64
C ASN A 52 -6.48 5.96 3.65
N LEU A 53 -7.42 5.12 4.09
CA LEU A 53 -8.60 4.85 3.27
C LEU A 53 -9.41 6.14 3.11
N PRO A 54 -9.73 6.57 1.87
CA PRO A 54 -10.49 7.79 1.66
C PRO A 54 -11.96 7.63 2.08
N PRO A 55 -12.69 8.72 2.30
CA PRO A 55 -14.14 8.68 2.45
C PRO A 55 -14.80 8.10 1.19
N GLY A 56 -15.87 7.32 1.39
CA GLY A 56 -16.61 6.73 0.29
C GLY A 56 -17.22 5.38 0.67
N SER A 57 -18.00 4.82 -0.23
CA SER A 57 -18.60 3.49 -0.09
C SER A 57 -19.05 2.93 -1.44
N GLY A 58 -19.25 1.61 -1.49
CA GLY A 58 -19.84 0.95 -2.64
C GLY A 58 -20.33 -0.44 -2.31
N THR A 59 -21.38 -0.88 -2.99
CA THR A 59 -22.02 -2.19 -2.86
C THR A 59 -21.53 -3.15 -3.94
N PRO A 60 -21.70 -4.49 -3.75
CA PRO A 60 -21.39 -5.46 -4.81
C PRO A 60 -22.17 -5.23 -6.10
N ALA A 61 -23.43 -4.83 -6.02
CA ALA A 61 -24.27 -4.55 -7.18
C ALA A 61 -23.77 -3.35 -7.99
N GLU A 62 -23.37 -2.25 -7.30
CA GLU A 62 -22.73 -1.11 -7.95
C GLU A 62 -21.38 -1.49 -8.56
N GLY A 63 -20.60 -2.31 -7.85
CA GLY A 63 -19.30 -2.81 -8.32
C GLY A 63 -19.40 -3.67 -9.57
N ALA A 64 -20.39 -4.55 -9.67
CA ALA A 64 -20.65 -5.33 -10.86
C ALA A 64 -20.90 -4.44 -12.09
N LYS A 65 -21.64 -3.34 -11.91
CA LYS A 65 -21.87 -2.37 -12.97
C LYS A 65 -20.60 -1.61 -13.34
N VAL A 66 -19.89 -1.07 -12.36
CA VAL A 66 -18.62 -0.36 -12.58
C VAL A 66 -17.59 -1.26 -13.26
N TYR A 67 -17.54 -2.55 -12.92
CA TYR A 67 -16.65 -3.55 -13.51
C TYR A 67 -16.84 -3.66 -15.03
N ILE A 68 -18.07 -3.62 -15.51
CA ILE A 68 -18.40 -3.61 -16.94
C ILE A 68 -18.15 -2.23 -17.55
N ASP A 69 -18.68 -1.16 -16.94
CA ASP A 69 -18.61 0.21 -17.45
C ASP A 69 -17.17 0.72 -17.62
N LYS A 70 -16.25 0.27 -16.76
CA LYS A 70 -14.82 0.63 -16.82
C LYS A 70 -13.97 -0.40 -17.59
N GLY A 71 -14.58 -1.40 -18.20
CA GLY A 71 -13.93 -2.36 -19.07
C GLY A 71 -13.04 -3.39 -18.37
N CYS A 72 -13.21 -3.60 -17.07
CA CYS A 72 -12.44 -4.61 -16.32
C CYS A 72 -12.61 -6.01 -16.90
N ASN A 73 -13.82 -6.33 -17.38
CA ASN A 73 -14.17 -7.61 -18.01
C ASN A 73 -13.39 -7.88 -19.30
N GLN A 74 -12.94 -6.86 -20.03
CA GLN A 74 -12.17 -7.05 -21.26
C GLN A 74 -10.84 -7.76 -21.01
N CYS A 75 -10.24 -7.51 -19.85
CA CYS A 75 -8.98 -8.13 -19.45
C CYS A 75 -9.19 -9.32 -18.49
N HIS A 76 -10.09 -9.19 -17.53
CA HIS A 76 -10.29 -10.21 -16.48
C HIS A 76 -11.45 -11.17 -16.75
N GLY A 77 -12.16 -10.98 -17.88
CA GLY A 77 -13.30 -11.78 -18.28
C GLY A 77 -14.58 -11.42 -17.50
N ASP A 78 -15.69 -11.92 -17.99
CA ASP A 78 -16.97 -11.76 -17.32
C ASP A 78 -16.93 -12.44 -15.94
N ASN A 79 -17.42 -11.79 -14.92
CA ASN A 79 -17.37 -12.27 -13.54
C ASN A 79 -15.94 -12.56 -13.00
N GLY A 80 -14.90 -11.90 -13.54
CA GLY A 80 -13.53 -12.02 -13.05
C GLY A 80 -12.80 -13.29 -13.46
N LYS A 81 -13.25 -13.98 -14.53
CA LYS A 81 -12.66 -15.23 -15.04
C LYS A 81 -12.68 -15.28 -16.57
N GLY A 82 -11.71 -16.00 -17.14
CA GLY A 82 -11.71 -16.33 -18.56
C GLY A 82 -11.23 -15.24 -19.48
N GLY A 83 -10.74 -14.14 -18.98
CA GLY A 83 -10.07 -13.12 -19.76
C GLY A 83 -8.58 -13.40 -19.99
N PRO A 84 -7.90 -12.59 -20.80
CA PRO A 84 -6.46 -12.75 -21.07
C PRO A 84 -5.55 -12.40 -19.89
N SER A 85 -6.06 -11.70 -18.89
CA SER A 85 -5.32 -11.32 -17.69
C SER A 85 -5.60 -12.24 -16.51
N ASN A 86 -4.95 -11.98 -15.37
CA ASN A 86 -5.07 -12.79 -14.16
C ASN A 86 -6.53 -12.98 -13.74
N ILE A 87 -6.84 -14.21 -13.32
CA ILE A 87 -8.13 -14.57 -12.74
C ILE A 87 -8.30 -13.82 -11.41
N LEU A 88 -9.44 -13.16 -11.24
CA LEU A 88 -9.76 -12.42 -10.00
C LEU A 88 -10.65 -13.24 -9.06
N VAL A 89 -11.50 -14.10 -9.61
CA VAL A 89 -12.52 -14.86 -8.89
C VAL A 89 -12.31 -16.35 -9.11
N GLY A 90 -12.28 -17.12 -8.03
CA GLY A 90 -12.13 -18.57 -8.09
C GLY A 90 -12.01 -19.23 -6.73
N ASN A 91 -12.08 -20.56 -6.73
CA ASN A 91 -11.92 -21.37 -5.52
C ASN A 91 -10.50 -21.19 -4.94
N PRO A 92 -10.38 -20.69 -3.73
CA PRO A 92 -9.06 -20.44 -3.16
C PRO A 92 -8.42 -21.73 -2.67
N SER A 93 -7.38 -22.21 -3.36
CA SER A 93 -6.43 -23.13 -2.76
C SER A 93 -5.39 -22.33 -1.98
N LEU A 94 -5.21 -22.64 -0.71
CA LEU A 94 -4.22 -21.99 0.17
C LEU A 94 -2.91 -22.78 0.29
N THR A 95 -2.77 -23.88 -0.46
CA THR A 95 -1.48 -24.59 -0.57
C THR A 95 -0.49 -23.77 -1.41
N ALA A 96 0.81 -23.93 -1.14
CA ALA A 96 1.85 -23.23 -1.89
C ALA A 96 1.73 -23.48 -3.41
N ASP A 97 1.51 -24.72 -3.82
CA ASP A 97 1.35 -25.10 -5.23
C ASP A 97 0.05 -24.55 -5.83
N GLY A 98 -1.05 -24.53 -5.05
CA GLY A 98 -2.32 -23.96 -5.48
C GLY A 98 -2.24 -22.45 -5.69
N ILE A 99 -1.55 -21.73 -4.79
CA ILE A 99 -1.31 -20.29 -4.93
C ILE A 99 -0.38 -20.01 -6.11
N ALA A 100 0.65 -20.82 -6.32
CA ALA A 100 1.59 -20.64 -7.41
C ALA A 100 0.94 -20.89 -8.79
N SER A 101 0.05 -21.87 -8.88
CA SER A 101 -0.61 -22.25 -10.13
C SER A 101 -1.78 -21.37 -10.52
N ASN A 102 -2.53 -20.83 -9.53
CA ASN A 102 -3.76 -20.06 -9.79
C ASN A 102 -4.01 -19.01 -8.72
N LYS A 103 -3.44 -17.83 -8.89
CA LYS A 103 -3.63 -16.69 -7.99
C LYS A 103 -4.97 -16.03 -8.24
N THR A 104 -5.79 -15.94 -7.19
CA THR A 104 -7.04 -15.17 -7.17
C THR A 104 -6.96 -14.13 -6.05
N ILE A 105 -7.95 -13.25 -5.97
CA ILE A 105 -8.02 -12.30 -4.85
C ILE A 105 -8.12 -13.05 -3.53
N ALA A 106 -8.91 -14.12 -3.46
CA ALA A 106 -9.17 -14.84 -2.23
C ALA A 106 -7.95 -15.61 -1.71
N ASN A 107 -7.14 -16.23 -2.58
CA ASN A 107 -6.04 -17.07 -2.13
C ASN A 107 -4.67 -16.39 -2.08
N PHE A 108 -4.54 -15.19 -2.66
CA PHE A 108 -3.23 -14.52 -2.74
C PHE A 108 -3.10 -13.33 -1.76
N TRP A 109 -4.09 -12.44 -1.70
CA TRP A 109 -3.99 -11.22 -0.92
C TRP A 109 -4.18 -11.46 0.59
N ALA A 110 -3.28 -10.89 1.40
CA ALA A 110 -3.35 -10.99 2.86
C ALA A 110 -4.34 -10.00 3.48
N TYR A 111 -4.57 -8.87 2.81
CA TYR A 111 -5.41 -7.78 3.29
C TYR A 111 -6.36 -7.27 2.21
N PRO A 112 -7.62 -6.98 2.55
CA PRO A 112 -8.57 -6.42 1.60
C PRO A 112 -8.22 -4.96 1.25
N THR A 113 -7.54 -4.26 2.13
CA THR A 113 -7.02 -2.90 1.89
C THR A 113 -5.97 -2.86 0.79
N THR A 114 -5.18 -3.93 0.64
CA THR A 114 -4.24 -4.07 -0.48
C THR A 114 -4.96 -4.15 -1.82
N LEU A 115 -6.13 -4.81 -1.86
CA LEU A 115 -6.96 -4.84 -3.06
C LEU A 115 -7.43 -3.43 -3.44
N PHE A 116 -7.90 -2.64 -2.46
CA PHE A 116 -8.30 -1.26 -2.66
C PHE A 116 -7.14 -0.41 -3.20
N ASP A 117 -5.99 -0.45 -2.53
CA ASP A 117 -4.80 0.33 -2.91
C ASP A 117 -4.34 -0.01 -4.33
N TYR A 118 -4.31 -1.30 -4.67
CA TYR A 118 -3.91 -1.75 -5.99
C TYR A 118 -4.87 -1.30 -7.09
N ILE A 119 -6.18 -1.46 -6.89
CA ILE A 119 -7.17 -1.01 -7.87
C ILE A 119 -7.11 0.50 -8.05
N ARG A 120 -7.09 1.27 -6.96
CA ARG A 120 -7.02 2.73 -6.99
C ARG A 120 -5.80 3.23 -7.74
N ARG A 121 -4.66 2.59 -7.52
CA ARG A 121 -3.35 3.01 -8.02
C ARG A 121 -3.07 2.57 -9.45
N ALA A 122 -3.48 1.35 -9.83
CA ALA A 122 -2.99 0.68 -11.01
C ALA A 122 -4.06 0.26 -12.02
N MET A 123 -5.34 0.33 -11.67
CA MET A 123 -6.44 -0.11 -12.53
C MET A 123 -7.41 1.03 -12.86
N PRO A 124 -8.02 1.02 -14.08
CA PRO A 124 -7.75 0.14 -15.22
C PRO A 124 -6.34 0.36 -15.79
N TRP A 125 -5.69 -0.71 -16.23
CA TRP A 125 -4.30 -0.66 -16.72
C TRP A 125 -4.02 0.43 -17.77
N PRO A 126 -4.88 0.66 -18.80
CA PRO A 126 -4.64 1.71 -19.79
C PRO A 126 -4.80 3.13 -19.25
N THR A 127 -5.56 3.29 -18.17
CA THR A 127 -5.90 4.60 -17.58
C THR A 127 -5.86 4.50 -16.05
N PRO A 128 -4.69 4.29 -15.44
CA PRO A 128 -4.57 4.13 -14.00
C PRO A 128 -5.00 5.40 -13.26
N HIS A 129 -5.46 5.24 -12.03
CA HIS A 129 -5.86 6.35 -11.15
C HIS A 129 -7.04 7.21 -11.68
N THR A 130 -7.94 6.64 -12.51
CA THR A 130 -9.11 7.34 -13.05
C THR A 130 -10.41 6.99 -12.34
N LEU A 131 -10.41 5.98 -11.47
CA LEU A 131 -11.58 5.59 -10.69
C LEU A 131 -11.79 6.55 -9.51
N THR A 132 -13.03 6.88 -9.23
CA THR A 132 -13.41 7.56 -8.00
C THR A 132 -13.29 6.61 -6.81
N ASP A 133 -13.14 7.13 -5.59
CA ASP A 133 -13.04 6.31 -4.39
C ASP A 133 -14.28 5.41 -4.19
N ASN A 134 -15.48 5.90 -4.51
CA ASN A 134 -16.70 5.09 -4.48
C ASN A 134 -16.66 3.94 -5.49
N GLU A 135 -16.18 4.18 -6.71
CA GLU A 135 -16.02 3.12 -7.72
C GLU A 135 -15.01 2.06 -7.25
N VAL A 136 -13.91 2.47 -6.60
CA VAL A 136 -12.93 1.52 -6.04
C VAL A 136 -13.55 0.68 -4.92
N TYR A 137 -14.30 1.30 -3.98
CA TYR A 137 -15.03 0.54 -2.95
C TYR A 137 -16.05 -0.42 -3.55
N ALA A 138 -16.79 0.03 -4.56
CA ALA A 138 -17.78 -0.81 -5.23
C ALA A 138 -17.14 -2.02 -5.92
N ILE A 139 -16.03 -1.83 -6.65
CA ILE A 139 -15.29 -2.94 -7.27
C ILE A 139 -14.73 -3.89 -6.19
N CYS A 140 -14.17 -3.37 -5.09
CA CYS A 140 -13.74 -4.19 -3.97
C CYS A 140 -14.89 -5.03 -3.40
N ALA A 141 -16.05 -4.42 -3.17
CA ALA A 141 -17.24 -5.12 -2.68
C ALA A 141 -17.68 -6.23 -3.65
N TYR A 142 -17.74 -5.92 -4.95
CA TYR A 142 -18.08 -6.92 -5.98
C TYR A 142 -17.11 -8.10 -5.99
N LEU A 143 -15.82 -7.84 -6.03
CA LEU A 143 -14.81 -8.90 -6.11
C LEU A 143 -14.73 -9.73 -4.83
N LEU A 144 -14.92 -9.12 -3.66
CA LEU A 144 -14.98 -9.84 -2.38
C LEU A 144 -16.25 -10.72 -2.31
N ALA A 145 -17.41 -10.20 -2.72
CA ALA A 145 -18.66 -10.96 -2.77
C ALA A 145 -18.60 -12.10 -3.80
N ALA A 146 -18.02 -11.86 -4.98
CA ALA A 146 -17.85 -12.88 -6.01
C ALA A 146 -16.89 -14.02 -5.61
N ASN A 147 -16.04 -13.79 -4.59
CA ASN A 147 -15.19 -14.80 -3.96
C ASN A 147 -15.77 -15.34 -2.65
N ASP A 148 -17.04 -15.09 -2.35
CA ASP A 148 -17.75 -15.54 -1.13
C ASP A 148 -17.10 -15.09 0.19
N LEU A 149 -16.37 -13.96 0.17
CA LEU A 149 -15.69 -13.40 1.35
C LEU A 149 -16.57 -12.43 2.15
N ILE A 150 -17.61 -11.92 1.53
CA ILE A 150 -18.63 -11.07 2.14
C ILE A 150 -20.02 -11.42 1.58
N PRO A 151 -21.11 -11.07 2.28
CA PRO A 151 -22.48 -11.15 1.75
C PRO A 151 -22.66 -10.31 0.48
N GLN A 152 -23.60 -10.74 -0.39
CA GLN A 152 -23.86 -10.11 -1.69
C GLN A 152 -24.46 -8.68 -1.59
N ASP A 153 -24.92 -8.29 -0.43
CA ASP A 153 -25.51 -6.98 -0.13
C ASP A 153 -24.63 -6.10 0.77
N GLN A 154 -23.46 -6.59 1.18
CA GLN A 154 -22.59 -5.88 2.11
C GLN A 154 -21.79 -4.77 1.41
N ALA A 155 -22.06 -3.51 1.78
CA ALA A 155 -21.28 -2.38 1.31
C ALA A 155 -19.87 -2.33 1.94
N MET A 156 -18.89 -1.95 1.13
CA MET A 156 -17.54 -1.65 1.58
C MET A 156 -17.32 -0.15 1.71
N ASN A 157 -16.61 0.25 2.76
CA ASN A 157 -16.18 1.62 3.05
C ASN A 157 -14.93 1.57 3.95
N ALA A 158 -14.41 2.72 4.39
CA ALA A 158 -13.23 2.80 5.24
C ALA A 158 -13.34 2.03 6.57
N GLN A 159 -14.55 1.82 7.10
CA GLN A 159 -14.80 1.13 8.37
C GLN A 159 -15.05 -0.38 8.20
N THR A 160 -15.60 -0.80 7.07
CA THR A 160 -15.98 -2.20 6.83
C THR A 160 -14.91 -2.99 6.08
N LEU A 161 -14.23 -2.37 5.10
CA LEU A 161 -13.22 -3.03 4.28
C LEU A 161 -12.07 -3.64 5.11
N PRO A 162 -11.43 -2.95 6.07
CA PRO A 162 -10.34 -3.54 6.84
C PRO A 162 -10.73 -4.73 7.71
N LYS A 163 -12.03 -4.89 7.97
CA LYS A 163 -12.57 -5.99 8.82
C LYS A 163 -12.78 -7.30 8.06
N VAL A 164 -12.70 -7.28 6.74
CA VAL A 164 -12.86 -8.51 5.94
C VAL A 164 -11.67 -9.43 6.20
N LYS A 165 -11.94 -10.64 6.65
CA LYS A 165 -10.92 -11.64 6.91
C LYS A 165 -10.55 -12.35 5.61
N MET A 166 -9.38 -12.04 5.07
CA MET A 166 -8.86 -12.72 3.89
C MET A 166 -8.37 -14.13 4.25
N PRO A 167 -8.68 -15.16 3.43
CA PRO A 167 -8.29 -16.55 3.73
C PRO A 167 -6.79 -16.76 3.88
N ASN A 168 -5.99 -16.01 3.12
CA ASN A 168 -4.52 -16.12 3.14
C ASN A 168 -3.85 -15.25 4.21
N ARG A 169 -4.63 -14.60 5.09
CA ARG A 169 -4.10 -13.65 6.08
C ARG A 169 -3.04 -14.23 6.99
N ASP A 170 -3.27 -15.44 7.46
CA ASP A 170 -2.43 -16.08 8.48
C ASP A 170 -1.24 -16.86 7.88
N ASN A 171 -1.15 -16.96 6.54
CA ASN A 171 -0.04 -17.60 5.84
C ASN A 171 1.12 -16.63 5.53
N PHE A 172 0.96 -15.34 5.83
CA PHE A 172 2.02 -14.35 5.63
C PHE A 172 2.88 -14.23 6.89
N ILE A 173 4.19 -14.39 6.70
CA ILE A 173 5.19 -14.17 7.75
C ILE A 173 5.72 -12.75 7.61
N ILE A 174 5.52 -11.93 8.63
CA ILE A 174 6.09 -10.58 8.71
C ILE A 174 7.58 -10.75 9.06
N LYS A 175 8.45 -10.57 8.07
CA LYS A 175 9.89 -10.78 8.24
C LYS A 175 10.57 -9.67 9.05
N PHE A 176 10.03 -8.46 9.03
CA PHE A 176 10.57 -7.28 9.70
C PHE A 176 9.47 -6.54 10.47
N PRO A 177 8.94 -7.12 11.58
CA PRO A 177 7.79 -6.56 12.30
C PRO A 177 8.06 -5.17 12.88
N ASP A 178 9.34 -4.86 13.21
CA ASP A 178 9.74 -3.60 13.85
C ASP A 178 9.85 -2.42 12.85
N ARG A 179 9.51 -2.64 11.57
CA ARG A 179 9.64 -1.64 10.50
C ARG A 179 8.32 -1.29 9.81
N ILE A 180 7.20 -1.68 10.41
CA ILE A 180 5.86 -1.39 9.88
C ILE A 180 5.15 -0.46 10.85
#